data_9e4315118e54b9c822316a592c02c28c
#
_entry.id   9e4315118e54b9c822316a592c02c28c
#
_cell.length_a   1.000
_cell.length_b   1.000
_cell.length_c   1.000
_cell.angle_alpha   90.00
_cell.angle_beta   90.00
_cell.angle_gamma   90.00
#
_symmetry.space_group_name_H-M   'P 1'
#
loop_
_entity.id
_entity.type
_entity.pdbx_description
1 polymer ?
#
loop_
_entity_poly.entity_id
_entity_poly.type
_entity_poly.pdbx_seq_one_letter_code
_entity_poly.pdbx_strand_id
1 'polypeptide(L)'
;MRDDWLRRSVKMLTRWQFTVDLAVPRLFRRSRGNIPYRLAGSCNRCGACCETPAIQVHRLLYHSDIFRRTFLRWQNVVNGFTLIEEDRGDHTFVFHCTHYDPEAKGCDSYSSRPGMCRDYPKFLLEAANPVFPDTCGFRPVSRNAKRLRDALASLDLTPEQREKLDKGLNIRDDD
;
A
#
# COMPACT_ATOMS: atom_id res chain seq x y z
N MET A 1 -11.29 10.39 -16.30
CA MET A 1 -10.64 11.47 -17.11
C MET A 1 -9.28 10.95 -17.54
N ARG A 2 -9.07 10.65 -18.83
CA ARG A 2 -7.78 10.11 -19.28
C ARG A 2 -6.65 11.11 -19.12
N ASP A 3 -5.47 10.64 -18.70
CA ASP A 3 -4.28 11.48 -18.57
C ASP A 3 -3.85 12.03 -19.94
N ASP A 4 -3.65 13.34 -19.98
CA ASP A 4 -2.98 14.02 -21.08
C ASP A 4 -1.48 13.67 -21.12
N TRP A 5 -0.83 13.84 -22.29
CA TRP A 5 0.59 13.49 -22.48
C TRP A 5 1.51 14.19 -21.47
N LEU A 6 1.21 15.45 -21.13
CA LEU A 6 1.97 16.23 -20.14
C LEU A 6 1.88 15.59 -18.75
N ARG A 7 0.66 15.24 -18.30
CA ARG A 7 0.46 14.56 -17.02
C ARG A 7 1.17 13.21 -16.97
N ARG A 8 1.15 12.46 -18.08
CA ARG A 8 1.88 11.17 -18.18
C ARG A 8 3.37 11.36 -18.01
N SER A 9 3.95 12.38 -18.64
CA SER A 9 5.38 12.68 -18.54
C SER A 9 5.76 13.09 -17.11
N VAL A 10 4.99 13.97 -16.49
CA VAL A 10 5.20 14.39 -15.10
C VAL A 10 5.07 13.18 -14.14
N LYS A 11 4.02 12.36 -14.29
CA LYS A 11 3.85 11.13 -13.48
C LYS A 11 5.00 10.13 -13.68
N MET A 12 5.56 10.04 -14.88
CA MET A 12 6.70 9.17 -15.17
C MET A 12 7.97 9.64 -14.46
N LEU A 13 8.27 10.93 -14.49
CA LEU A 13 9.43 11.51 -13.80
C LEU A 13 9.33 11.37 -12.29
N THR A 14 8.19 11.75 -11.70
CA THR A 14 7.98 11.62 -10.26
C THR A 14 7.94 10.16 -9.81
N ARG A 15 7.47 9.24 -10.64
CA ARG A 15 7.53 7.80 -10.37
C ARG A 15 8.97 7.29 -10.33
N TRP A 16 9.82 7.75 -11.24
CA TRP A 16 11.23 7.37 -11.25
C TRP A 16 11.91 7.85 -9.95
N GLN A 17 11.72 9.12 -9.59
CA GLN A 17 12.21 9.67 -8.32
C GLN A 17 11.71 8.85 -7.13
N PHE A 18 10.39 8.60 -7.03
CA PHE A 18 9.78 7.79 -5.97
C PHE A 18 10.39 6.38 -5.88
N THR A 19 10.68 5.76 -7.03
CA THR A 19 11.29 4.43 -7.07
C THR A 19 12.72 4.46 -6.53
N VAL A 20 13.51 5.47 -6.89
CA VAL A 20 14.89 5.65 -6.39
C VAL A 20 14.88 5.94 -4.89
N ASP A 21 14.01 6.84 -4.42
CA ASP A 21 13.88 7.22 -3.00
C ASP A 21 13.52 6.01 -2.11
N LEU A 22 12.73 5.08 -2.64
CA LEU A 22 12.36 3.86 -1.92
C LEU A 22 13.39 2.73 -2.05
N ALA A 23 14.13 2.67 -3.15
CA ALA A 23 15.06 1.57 -3.42
C ALA A 23 16.19 1.53 -2.39
N VAL A 24 16.76 2.68 -2.05
CA VAL A 24 17.89 2.78 -1.12
C VAL A 24 17.51 2.34 0.31
N PRO A 25 16.48 2.91 0.97
CA PRO A 25 16.06 2.47 2.30
C PRO A 25 15.64 0.99 2.33
N ARG A 26 14.95 0.51 1.29
CA ARG A 26 14.53 -0.89 1.21
C ARG A 26 15.69 -1.86 1.09
N LEU A 27 16.72 -1.50 0.32
CA LEU A 27 17.92 -2.31 0.20
C LEU A 27 18.58 -2.46 1.57
N PHE A 28 18.76 -1.36 2.32
CA PHE A 28 19.31 -1.37 3.67
C PHE A 28 18.47 -2.19 4.66
N ARG A 29 17.14 -2.02 4.65
CA ARG A 29 16.24 -2.77 5.53
C ARG A 29 16.24 -4.27 5.19
N ARG A 30 16.30 -4.61 3.91
CA ARG A 30 16.38 -6.00 3.45
C ARG A 30 17.69 -6.67 3.85
N SER A 31 18.82 -5.97 3.73
CA SER A 31 20.13 -6.50 4.14
C SER A 31 20.23 -6.75 5.65
N ARG A 32 19.48 -5.95 6.45
CA ARG A 32 19.39 -6.12 7.91
C ARG A 32 18.30 -7.10 8.37
N GLY A 33 17.58 -7.74 7.44
CA GLY A 33 16.50 -8.67 7.78
C GLY A 33 15.25 -8.02 8.43
N ASN A 34 15.12 -6.70 8.34
CA ASN A 34 14.09 -5.94 9.06
C ASN A 34 12.70 -5.96 8.38
N ILE A 35 12.53 -6.70 7.27
CA ILE A 35 11.21 -6.88 6.64
C ILE A 35 10.74 -8.30 6.94
N PRO A 36 9.86 -8.48 7.93
CA PRO A 36 9.47 -9.82 8.39
C PRO A 36 8.49 -10.54 7.45
N TYR A 37 7.90 -9.81 6.49
CA TYR A 37 6.89 -10.34 5.60
C TYR A 37 7.33 -10.35 4.13
N ARG A 38 6.76 -11.26 3.35
CA ARG A 38 6.82 -11.27 1.89
C ARG A 38 5.42 -11.08 1.33
N LEU A 39 5.33 -10.54 0.12
CA LEU A 39 4.07 -10.40 -0.61
C LEU A 39 3.80 -11.70 -1.37
N ALA A 40 2.62 -12.27 -1.19
CA ALA A 40 2.10 -13.39 -1.96
C ALA A 40 0.85 -12.99 -2.72
N GLY A 41 0.47 -13.79 -3.74
CA GLY A 41 -0.67 -13.52 -4.59
C GLY A 41 -0.41 -12.48 -5.69
N SER A 42 -1.49 -12.03 -6.33
CA SER A 42 -1.45 -11.07 -7.43
C SER A 42 -2.65 -10.11 -7.37
N CYS A 43 -2.56 -8.99 -8.09
CA CYS A 43 -3.65 -8.02 -8.13
C CYS A 43 -4.86 -8.61 -8.87
N ASN A 44 -5.97 -8.80 -8.16
CA ASN A 44 -7.26 -9.23 -8.69
C ASN A 44 -8.17 -8.06 -9.08
N ARG A 45 -7.65 -6.82 -9.09
CA ARG A 45 -8.40 -5.59 -9.41
C ARG A 45 -9.60 -5.33 -8.49
N CYS A 46 -9.52 -5.71 -7.23
CA CYS A 46 -10.61 -5.50 -6.27
C CYS A 46 -11.04 -4.04 -6.06
N GLY A 47 -10.21 -3.07 -6.47
CA GLY A 47 -10.51 -1.65 -6.36
C GLY A 47 -10.15 -1.01 -5.02
N ALA A 48 -10.05 -1.74 -3.93
CA ALA A 48 -9.89 -1.19 -2.58
C ALA A 48 -8.76 -0.16 -2.44
N CYS A 49 -7.61 -0.39 -3.07
CA CYS A 49 -6.49 0.58 -3.07
C CYS A 49 -6.64 1.72 -4.10
N CYS A 50 -7.61 1.61 -5.00
CA CYS A 50 -7.84 2.59 -6.07
C CYS A 50 -8.96 3.58 -5.69
N GLU A 51 -9.93 3.12 -4.91
CA GLU A 51 -11.10 3.90 -4.54
C GLU A 51 -10.73 4.99 -3.53
N THR A 52 -10.03 4.61 -2.46
CA THR A 52 -9.68 5.50 -1.35
C THR A 52 -8.18 5.48 -1.04
N PRO A 53 -7.33 6.04 -1.90
CA PRO A 53 -5.91 6.14 -1.59
C PRO A 53 -5.67 7.04 -0.39
N ALA A 54 -4.90 6.55 0.59
CA ALA A 54 -4.51 7.29 1.78
C ALA A 54 -3.01 7.58 1.77
N ILE A 55 -2.62 8.80 2.15
CA ILE A 55 -1.24 9.26 2.18
C ILE A 55 -0.92 9.84 3.54
N GLN A 56 -0.06 9.16 4.28
CA GLN A 56 0.49 9.68 5.52
C GLN A 56 1.68 10.59 5.21
N VAL A 57 1.75 11.74 5.86
CA VAL A 57 2.84 12.70 5.72
C VAL A 57 3.51 12.95 7.06
N HIS A 58 4.76 13.41 7.02
CA HIS A 58 5.48 13.75 8.24
C HIS A 58 4.78 14.90 8.99
N ARG A 59 4.73 14.81 10.33
CA ARG A 59 4.04 15.75 11.21
C ARG A 59 4.36 17.23 10.91
N LEU A 60 5.62 17.57 10.71
CA LEU A 60 6.04 18.95 10.42
C LEU A 60 5.48 19.47 9.09
N LEU A 61 5.38 18.60 8.09
CA LEU A 61 4.83 18.95 6.79
C LEU A 61 3.30 19.05 6.84
N TYR A 62 2.65 18.20 7.63
CA TYR A 62 1.19 18.25 7.82
C TYR A 62 0.71 19.58 8.37
N HIS A 63 1.42 20.16 9.34
CA HIS A 63 1.08 21.43 9.97
C HIS A 63 1.56 22.68 9.18
N SER A 64 2.29 22.49 8.08
CA SER A 64 2.71 23.59 7.21
C SER A 64 1.62 23.93 6.20
N ASP A 65 1.00 25.10 6.32
CA ASP A 65 -0.07 25.54 5.38
C ASP A 65 0.39 25.61 3.94
N ILE A 66 1.61 26.05 3.69
CA ILE A 66 2.19 26.15 2.35
C ILE A 66 2.35 24.75 1.75
N PHE A 67 2.95 23.82 2.52
CA PHE A 67 3.11 22.44 2.07
C PHE A 67 1.76 21.80 1.81
N ARG A 68 0.82 21.92 2.77
CA ARG A 68 -0.51 21.33 2.67
C ARG A 68 -1.23 21.78 1.40
N ARG A 69 -1.30 23.09 1.14
CA ARG A 69 -1.96 23.64 -0.08
C ARG A 69 -1.28 23.14 -1.36
N THR A 70 0.03 23.19 -1.40
CA THR A 70 0.82 22.75 -2.57
C THR A 70 0.66 21.25 -2.80
N PHE A 71 0.74 20.45 -1.74
CA PHE A 71 0.59 19.00 -1.77
C PHE A 71 -0.82 18.60 -2.26
N LEU A 72 -1.88 19.17 -1.67
CA LEU A 72 -3.25 18.86 -2.08
C LEU A 72 -3.52 19.28 -3.53
N ARG A 73 -3.02 20.44 -3.95
CA ARG A 73 -3.12 20.88 -5.34
C ARG A 73 -2.38 19.94 -6.29
N TRP A 74 -1.19 19.49 -5.91
CA TRP A 74 -0.43 18.51 -6.68
C TRP A 74 -1.19 17.21 -6.83
N GLN A 75 -1.71 16.66 -5.72
CA GLN A 75 -2.49 15.42 -5.73
C GLN A 75 -3.71 15.52 -6.65
N ASN A 76 -4.40 16.64 -6.60
CA ASN A 76 -5.58 16.85 -7.43
C ASN A 76 -5.23 17.03 -8.91
N VAL A 77 -4.30 17.94 -9.25
CA VAL A 77 -3.99 18.31 -10.64
C VAL A 77 -3.20 17.20 -11.34
N VAL A 78 -2.21 16.59 -10.68
CA VAL A 78 -1.31 15.61 -11.31
C VAL A 78 -1.85 14.20 -11.17
N ASN A 79 -2.22 13.80 -9.95
CA ASN A 79 -2.59 12.41 -9.66
C ASN A 79 -4.09 12.12 -9.80
N GLY A 80 -4.93 13.17 -9.90
CA GLY A 80 -6.39 13.02 -9.96
C GLY A 80 -6.99 12.57 -8.63
N PHE A 81 -6.38 12.96 -7.51
CA PHE A 81 -6.84 12.63 -6.17
C PHE A 81 -7.57 13.82 -5.55
N THR A 82 -8.84 13.65 -5.24
CA THR A 82 -9.66 14.65 -4.56
C THR A 82 -9.73 14.33 -3.07
N LEU A 83 -9.37 15.29 -2.22
CA LEU A 83 -9.40 15.10 -0.76
C LEU A 83 -10.83 14.82 -0.28
N ILE A 84 -11.00 13.76 0.53
CA ILE A 84 -12.26 13.41 1.19
C ILE A 84 -12.18 13.73 2.68
N GLU A 85 -11.09 13.30 3.32
CA GLU A 85 -10.96 13.32 4.77
C GLU A 85 -9.52 13.57 5.19
N GLU A 86 -9.34 14.16 6.36
CA GLU A 86 -8.06 14.36 7.01
C GLU A 86 -8.05 13.75 8.40
N ASP A 87 -7.21 12.75 8.59
CA ASP A 87 -6.93 12.21 9.92
C ASP A 87 -5.78 13.00 10.56
N ARG A 88 -6.13 13.80 11.56
CA ARG A 88 -5.16 14.64 12.30
C ARG A 88 -4.32 13.84 13.28
N GLY A 89 -4.82 12.69 13.77
CA GLY A 89 -4.09 11.81 14.68
C GLY A 89 -2.89 11.19 14.01
N ASP A 90 -3.14 10.60 12.85
CA ASP A 90 -2.12 9.91 12.06
C ASP A 90 -1.47 10.76 10.96
N HIS A 91 -1.82 12.04 10.85
CA HIS A 91 -1.35 12.97 9.81
C HIS A 91 -1.56 12.41 8.39
N THR A 92 -2.74 11.82 8.16
CA THR A 92 -3.09 11.13 6.93
C THR A 92 -4.15 11.90 6.16
N PHE A 93 -3.94 12.04 4.87
CA PHE A 93 -4.93 12.56 3.92
C PHE A 93 -5.56 11.39 3.18
N VAL A 94 -6.88 11.30 3.20
CA VAL A 94 -7.66 10.30 2.45
C VAL A 94 -8.27 10.96 1.23
N PHE A 95 -8.11 10.31 0.08
CA PHE A 95 -8.55 10.86 -1.20
C PHE A 95 -9.55 9.92 -1.89
N HIS A 96 -10.32 10.50 -2.80
CA HIS A 96 -11.03 9.78 -3.85
C HIS A 96 -10.21 9.86 -5.15
N CYS A 97 -10.08 8.73 -5.84
CA CYS A 97 -9.36 8.68 -7.11
C CYS A 97 -10.31 8.88 -8.30
N THR A 98 -10.16 9.98 -9.05
CA THR A 98 -11.00 10.27 -10.23
C THR A 98 -10.69 9.38 -11.44
N HIS A 99 -9.62 8.58 -11.38
CA HIS A 99 -9.25 7.61 -12.41
C HIS A 99 -9.81 6.20 -12.15
N TYR A 100 -10.43 5.99 -10.99
CA TYR A 100 -11.05 4.72 -10.65
C TYR A 100 -12.48 4.66 -11.17
N ASP A 101 -12.79 3.61 -11.91
CA ASP A 101 -14.13 3.28 -12.37
C ASP A 101 -14.67 2.11 -11.53
N PRO A 102 -15.68 2.35 -10.68
CA PRO A 102 -16.24 1.32 -9.81
C PRO A 102 -17.02 0.23 -10.58
N GLU A 103 -17.60 0.55 -11.74
CA GLU A 103 -18.34 -0.40 -12.55
C GLU A 103 -17.39 -1.37 -13.27
N ALA A 104 -16.36 -0.82 -13.93
CA ALA A 104 -15.33 -1.61 -14.59
C ALA A 104 -14.30 -2.20 -13.60
N LYS A 105 -14.35 -1.82 -12.32
CA LYS A 105 -13.33 -2.15 -11.29
C LYS A 105 -11.92 -1.93 -11.80
N GLY A 106 -11.72 -0.81 -12.46
CA GLY A 106 -10.51 -0.51 -13.21
C GLY A 106 -10.01 0.92 -13.06
N CYS A 107 -8.77 1.15 -13.47
CA CYS A 107 -8.17 2.47 -13.54
C CYS A 107 -8.00 2.84 -15.00
N ASP A 108 -8.59 3.95 -15.44
CA ASP A 108 -8.50 4.45 -16.83
C ASP A 108 -7.08 4.87 -17.22
N SER A 109 -6.25 5.14 -16.21
CA SER A 109 -4.85 5.58 -16.35
C SER A 109 -3.86 4.54 -15.77
N TYR A 110 -4.17 3.23 -15.88
CA TYR A 110 -3.40 2.16 -15.26
C TYR A 110 -1.90 2.16 -15.60
N SER A 111 -1.54 2.47 -16.83
CA SER A 111 -0.14 2.53 -17.29
C SER A 111 0.63 3.72 -16.72
N SER A 112 -0.06 4.84 -16.45
CA SER A 112 0.50 6.09 -15.92
C SER A 112 0.28 6.27 -14.42
N ARG A 113 -0.11 5.23 -13.68
CA ARG A 113 -0.34 5.31 -12.24
C ARG A 113 0.84 5.92 -11.49
N PRO A 114 0.59 6.78 -10.47
CA PRO A 114 1.61 7.29 -9.58
C PRO A 114 2.44 6.18 -8.92
N GLY A 115 3.65 6.51 -8.48
CA GLY A 115 4.55 5.55 -7.83
C GLY A 115 3.91 4.86 -6.63
N MET A 116 3.20 5.59 -5.80
CA MET A 116 2.48 5.06 -4.63
C MET A 116 1.44 3.99 -4.99
N CYS A 117 0.66 4.21 -6.08
CA CYS A 117 -0.34 3.23 -6.55
C CYS A 117 0.30 1.97 -7.12
N ARG A 118 1.54 2.06 -7.63
CA ARG A 118 2.29 0.90 -8.11
C ARG A 118 2.97 0.14 -7.00
N ASP A 119 3.36 0.85 -5.96
CA ASP A 119 4.04 0.25 -4.83
C ASP A 119 3.07 -0.41 -3.83
N TYR A 120 1.80 -0.01 -3.85
CA TYR A 120 0.78 -0.67 -3.05
C TYR A 120 0.63 -2.15 -3.48
N PRO A 121 0.57 -3.10 -2.56
CA PRO A 121 0.58 -2.97 -1.10
C PRO A 121 1.97 -3.20 -0.47
N LYS A 122 3.06 -3.13 -1.22
CA LYS A 122 4.42 -3.48 -0.75
C LYS A 122 4.88 -2.67 0.46
N PHE A 123 4.51 -1.39 0.53
CA PHE A 123 4.91 -0.56 1.67
C PHE A 123 4.26 -1.02 2.98
N LEU A 124 3.08 -1.66 2.92
CA LEU A 124 2.42 -2.20 4.11
C LEU A 124 3.18 -3.36 4.76
N LEU A 125 4.05 -4.05 3.99
CA LEU A 125 4.90 -5.14 4.53
C LEU A 125 5.95 -4.65 5.54
N GLU A 126 6.17 -3.34 5.59
CA GLU A 126 7.08 -2.71 6.54
C GLU A 126 6.41 -2.45 7.92
N ALA A 127 5.09 -2.60 8.01
CA ALA A 127 4.36 -2.50 9.26
C ALA A 127 4.61 -3.71 10.18
N ALA A 128 4.42 -3.52 11.47
CA ALA A 128 4.60 -4.59 12.46
C ALA A 128 3.60 -5.75 12.26
N ASN A 129 2.38 -5.43 11.84
CA ASN A 129 1.36 -6.41 11.48
C ASN A 129 0.60 -5.90 10.24
N PRO A 130 1.02 -6.28 9.03
CA PRO A 130 0.39 -5.81 7.81
C PRO A 130 -1.00 -6.45 7.66
N VAL A 131 -2.02 -5.60 7.52
CA VAL A 131 -3.39 -6.01 7.26
C VAL A 131 -3.79 -5.54 5.87
N PHE A 132 -4.29 -6.45 5.06
CA PHE A 132 -4.80 -6.16 3.72
C PHE A 132 -6.32 -6.35 3.69
N PRO A 133 -7.04 -5.64 2.82
CA PRO A 133 -8.46 -5.88 2.61
C PRO A 133 -8.72 -7.35 2.23
N ASP A 134 -9.76 -7.95 2.78
CA ASP A 134 -10.12 -9.37 2.48
C ASP A 134 -10.41 -9.59 0.99
N THR A 135 -10.83 -8.55 0.29
CA THR A 135 -11.06 -8.58 -1.17
C THR A 135 -9.79 -8.49 -2.00
N CYS A 136 -8.64 -8.17 -1.38
CA CYS A 136 -7.38 -8.00 -2.09
C CYS A 136 -6.78 -9.35 -2.47
N GLY A 137 -6.35 -9.48 -3.74
CA GLY A 137 -5.66 -10.68 -4.21
C GLY A 137 -4.20 -10.79 -3.72
N PHE A 138 -3.65 -9.72 -3.12
CA PHE A 138 -2.38 -9.77 -2.43
C PHE A 138 -2.58 -10.07 -0.94
N ARG A 139 -1.60 -10.77 -0.35
CA ARG A 139 -1.59 -11.06 1.08
C ARG A 139 -0.17 -11.02 1.64
N PRO A 140 0.01 -10.61 2.90
CA PRO A 140 1.29 -10.69 3.57
C PRO A 140 1.51 -12.12 4.05
N VAL A 141 2.73 -12.63 3.90
CA VAL A 141 3.13 -13.94 4.44
C VAL A 141 4.40 -13.75 5.26
N SER A 142 4.41 -14.26 6.48
CA SER A 142 5.59 -14.23 7.35
C SER A 142 6.76 -14.97 6.70
N ARG A 143 7.96 -14.37 6.70
CA ARG A 143 9.18 -15.07 6.24
C ARG A 143 9.55 -16.25 7.12
N ASN A 144 9.09 -16.24 8.37
CA ASN A 144 9.28 -17.30 9.35
C ASN A 144 8.08 -18.25 9.44
N ALA A 145 7.15 -18.24 8.45
CA ALA A 145 5.93 -19.02 8.48
C ALA A 145 6.16 -20.50 8.80
N LYS A 146 7.18 -21.12 8.20
CA LYS A 146 7.53 -22.52 8.47
C LYS A 146 7.88 -22.75 9.95
N ARG A 147 8.79 -21.94 10.50
CA ARG A 147 9.18 -22.05 11.92
C ARG A 147 8.03 -21.82 12.88
N LEU A 148 7.17 -20.86 12.55
CA LEU A 148 5.96 -20.55 13.34
C LEU A 148 4.98 -21.73 13.29
N ARG A 149 4.76 -22.34 12.13
CA ARG A 149 3.93 -23.55 12.00
C ARG A 149 4.48 -24.72 12.78
N ASP A 150 5.77 -24.98 12.67
CA ASP A 150 6.43 -26.06 13.40
C ASP A 150 6.27 -25.86 14.91
N ALA A 151 6.41 -24.63 15.39
CA ALA A 151 6.17 -24.27 16.78
C ALA A 151 4.70 -24.45 17.21
N LEU A 152 3.73 -24.02 16.36
CA LEU A 152 2.32 -24.19 16.64
C LEU A 152 1.86 -25.65 16.56
N ALA A 153 2.53 -26.47 15.74
CA ALA A 153 2.23 -27.89 15.64
C ALA A 153 2.55 -28.68 16.95
N SER A 154 3.48 -28.17 17.75
CA SER A 154 3.81 -28.74 19.04
C SER A 154 2.84 -28.36 20.18
N LEU A 155 1.88 -27.45 19.91
CA LEU A 155 0.88 -27.01 20.87
C LEU A 155 -0.45 -27.75 20.64
N ASP A 156 -1.11 -28.12 21.73
CA ASP A 156 -2.45 -28.73 21.71
C ASP A 156 -3.50 -27.63 21.52
N LEU A 157 -3.70 -27.21 20.27
CA LEU A 157 -4.62 -26.14 19.88
C LEU A 157 -5.86 -26.71 19.22
N THR A 158 -7.03 -26.15 19.56
CA THR A 158 -8.26 -26.44 18.84
C THR A 158 -8.15 -25.91 17.38
N PRO A 159 -8.91 -26.50 16.43
CA PRO A 159 -8.90 -26.05 15.04
C PRO A 159 -9.19 -24.54 14.89
N GLU A 160 -10.11 -24.05 15.70
CA GLU A 160 -10.53 -22.64 15.72
C GLU A 160 -9.42 -21.70 16.22
N GLN A 161 -8.72 -22.10 17.28
CA GLN A 161 -7.57 -21.39 17.81
C GLN A 161 -6.42 -21.37 16.79
N ARG A 162 -6.18 -22.49 16.11
CA ARG A 162 -5.16 -22.59 15.07
C ARG A 162 -5.45 -21.64 13.90
N GLU A 163 -6.70 -21.65 13.39
CA GLU A 163 -7.09 -20.75 12.31
C GLU A 163 -6.91 -19.26 12.68
N LYS A 164 -7.29 -18.89 13.91
CA LYS A 164 -7.14 -17.53 14.42
C LYS A 164 -5.67 -17.11 14.51
N LEU A 165 -4.79 -18.02 14.95
CA LEU A 165 -3.34 -17.78 15.04
C LEU A 165 -2.72 -17.72 13.65
N ASP A 166 -3.06 -18.60 12.73
CA ASP A 166 -2.58 -18.60 11.35
C ASP A 166 -2.93 -17.31 10.64
N LYS A 167 -4.15 -16.81 10.84
CA LYS A 167 -4.59 -15.51 10.32
C LYS A 167 -3.85 -14.36 11.00
N GLY A 168 -3.74 -14.36 12.32
CA GLY A 168 -3.12 -13.27 13.08
C GLY A 168 -1.60 -13.15 12.87
N LEU A 169 -0.92 -14.26 12.61
CA LEU A 169 0.52 -14.31 12.38
C LEU A 169 0.92 -14.30 10.90
N ASN A 170 -0.06 -14.21 9.99
CA ASN A 170 0.15 -14.26 8.55
C ASN A 170 1.00 -15.49 8.11
N ILE A 171 0.62 -16.68 8.60
CA ILE A 171 1.37 -17.94 8.35
C ILE A 171 0.74 -18.75 7.22
N ARG A 172 -0.42 -18.38 6.71
CA ARG A 172 -1.11 -19.14 5.68
C ARG A 172 -0.17 -19.41 4.51
N ASP A 173 -0.07 -20.70 4.15
CA ASP A 173 0.60 -21.12 2.94
C ASP A 173 -0.21 -20.70 1.74
N ASP A 174 0.54 -20.16 0.85
CA ASP A 174 0.11 -19.94 -0.50
C ASP A 174 1.14 -20.57 -1.41
N ASP A 175 0.67 -21.56 -2.09
CA ASP A 175 1.33 -22.18 -3.22
C ASP A 175 1.62 -21.15 -4.33
#